data_12ca02a62e5f4c0fab637ee2f9f80c74
#
_entry.id   12ca02a62e5f4c0fab637ee2f9f80c74
#
_cell.length_a   1.000
_cell.length_b   1.000
_cell.length_c   1.000
_cell.angle_alpha   90.00
_cell.angle_beta   90.00
_cell.angle_gamma   90.00
#
_symmetry.space_group_name_H-M   'P 1'
#
loop_
_entity.id
_entity.type
_entity.pdbx_description
1 polymer ?
#
loop_
_entity_poly.entity_id
_entity_poly.type
_entity_poly.pdbx_seq_one_letter_code
_entity_poly.pdbx_strand_id
1 'polypeptide(L)'
;MDKKIKELKDEIQSLKIKLGNTADFQEEIKIKKKIAELKTKIYDMILNSQKGNQYVTAYELLQRKQKPPVFWETGFKFIDRAGGIPKGAFIQFGASSEAGKTTLTIALALKLANYKKVCHFNFEMNENLLAKKIKMFLPNETQLNNYRIDSVSNDLEDLKREILLHIQDGVEFFIIDSRMKIKAQGNSRAEKASLISNELARICQINEVTIILINQLSEESQKTGLPNLKESGDQIYDADMVWFLLKPIAKKPKGGEMVEFDNSYRRFIMFKNRYDEDGSGHYTTDVPKEEVIPQSQFTTAKEIEPQVDMPQI
;
A
#
# COMPACT_ATOMS: atom_id res chain seq x y z
N MET A 1 4.56 -29.06 -5.83
CA MET A 1 4.40 -27.97 -4.82
C MET A 1 3.07 -27.27 -5.01
N ASP A 2 2.78 -26.76 -6.20
CA ASP A 2 1.58 -25.95 -6.49
C ASP A 2 0.26 -26.68 -6.21
N LYS A 3 0.15 -27.99 -6.53
CA LYS A 3 -1.02 -28.79 -6.22
C LYS A 3 -1.32 -28.83 -4.71
N LYS A 4 -0.29 -29.01 -3.88
CA LYS A 4 -0.45 -29.06 -2.42
C LYS A 4 -0.79 -27.71 -1.81
N ILE A 5 -0.20 -26.62 -2.35
CA ILE A 5 -0.57 -25.25 -1.95
C ILE A 5 -2.03 -24.97 -2.31
N LYS A 6 -2.49 -25.40 -3.48
CA LYS A 6 -3.87 -25.25 -3.90
C LYS A 6 -4.83 -26.00 -2.96
N GLU A 7 -4.55 -27.26 -2.63
CA GLU A 7 -5.35 -28.05 -1.69
C GLU A 7 -5.48 -27.37 -0.32
N LEU A 8 -4.38 -26.83 0.22
CA LEU A 8 -4.39 -26.09 1.49
C LEU A 8 -5.20 -24.78 1.41
N LYS A 9 -5.16 -24.09 0.26
CA LYS A 9 -5.97 -22.89 0.03
C LYS A 9 -7.46 -23.21 -0.07
N ASP A 10 -7.82 -24.28 -0.72
CA ASP A 10 -9.21 -24.75 -0.82
C ASP A 10 -9.76 -25.11 0.58
N GLU A 11 -8.92 -25.74 1.44
CA GLU A 11 -9.26 -26.00 2.85
C GLU A 11 -9.47 -24.70 3.63
N ILE A 12 -8.59 -23.71 3.47
CA ILE A 12 -8.74 -22.39 4.10
C ILE A 12 -10.05 -21.72 3.64
N GLN A 13 -10.39 -21.78 2.37
CA GLN A 13 -11.61 -21.18 1.84
C GLN A 13 -12.86 -21.83 2.43
N SER A 14 -12.88 -23.16 2.54
CA SER A 14 -13.95 -23.90 3.19
C SER A 14 -14.12 -23.50 4.66
N LEU A 15 -13.00 -23.35 5.39
CA LEU A 15 -13.01 -22.89 6.80
C LEU A 15 -13.49 -21.45 6.93
N LYS A 16 -13.18 -20.55 5.99
CA LYS A 16 -13.69 -19.17 6.00
C LYS A 16 -15.20 -19.12 5.81
N ILE A 17 -15.76 -19.95 4.92
CA ILE A 17 -17.21 -20.07 4.72
C ILE A 17 -17.86 -20.59 6.03
N LYS A 18 -17.26 -21.61 6.64
CA LYS A 18 -17.74 -22.13 7.92
C LYS A 18 -17.71 -21.09 9.03
N LEU A 19 -16.64 -20.31 9.09
CA LEU A 19 -16.47 -19.21 10.04
C LEU A 19 -17.58 -18.15 9.91
N GLY A 20 -17.95 -17.78 8.68
CA GLY A 20 -19.04 -16.81 8.43
C GLY A 20 -20.43 -17.32 8.85
N ASN A 21 -20.60 -18.63 9.00
CA ASN A 21 -21.87 -19.28 9.37
C ASN A 21 -21.89 -19.75 10.84
N THR A 22 -20.81 -19.57 11.59
CA THR A 22 -20.68 -20.05 12.98
C THR A 22 -21.11 -18.95 13.95
N ALA A 23 -22.05 -19.27 14.85
CA ALA A 23 -22.49 -18.41 15.96
C ALA A 23 -21.80 -18.79 17.30
N ASP A 24 -21.12 -19.93 17.37
CA ASP A 24 -20.42 -20.41 18.55
C ASP A 24 -19.00 -19.80 18.63
N PHE A 25 -18.77 -19.00 19.66
CA PHE A 25 -17.50 -18.34 19.92
C PHE A 25 -16.31 -19.31 20.07
N GLN A 26 -16.53 -20.47 20.70
CA GLN A 26 -15.47 -21.48 20.89
C GLN A 26 -15.11 -22.14 19.56
N GLU A 27 -16.09 -22.42 18.71
CA GLU A 27 -15.88 -22.96 17.38
C GLU A 27 -15.21 -21.92 16.47
N GLU A 28 -15.58 -20.65 16.57
CA GLU A 28 -14.93 -19.54 15.86
C GLU A 28 -13.42 -19.49 16.15
N ILE A 29 -13.02 -19.57 17.43
CA ILE A 29 -11.61 -19.57 17.82
C ILE A 29 -10.87 -20.77 17.23
N LYS A 30 -11.46 -21.97 17.25
CA LYS A 30 -10.87 -23.19 16.68
C LYS A 30 -10.65 -23.04 15.18
N ILE A 31 -11.64 -22.52 14.45
CA ILE A 31 -11.54 -22.31 13.00
C ILE A 31 -10.46 -21.28 12.68
N LYS A 32 -10.42 -20.15 13.39
CA LYS A 32 -9.37 -19.12 13.20
C LYS A 32 -7.96 -19.68 13.43
N LYS A 33 -7.78 -20.49 14.50
CA LYS A 33 -6.52 -21.16 14.80
C LYS A 33 -6.11 -22.11 13.66
N LYS A 34 -7.04 -22.91 13.15
CA LYS A 34 -6.79 -23.84 12.04
C LYS A 34 -6.39 -23.13 10.76
N ILE A 35 -7.07 -22.02 10.43
CA ILE A 35 -6.70 -21.17 9.28
C ILE A 35 -5.27 -20.64 9.43
N ALA A 36 -4.89 -20.16 10.62
CA ALA A 36 -3.54 -19.67 10.87
C ALA A 36 -2.48 -20.77 10.69
N GLU A 37 -2.73 -21.98 11.20
CA GLU A 37 -1.85 -23.15 11.01
C GLU A 37 -1.67 -23.51 9.52
N LEU A 38 -2.73 -23.50 8.73
CA LEU A 38 -2.67 -23.78 7.30
C LEU A 38 -1.92 -22.70 6.53
N LYS A 39 -2.13 -21.43 6.85
CA LYS A 39 -1.38 -20.30 6.29
C LYS A 39 0.12 -20.43 6.59
N THR A 40 0.50 -20.81 7.81
CA THR A 40 1.89 -21.06 8.19
C THR A 40 2.50 -22.18 7.35
N LYS A 41 1.79 -23.29 7.16
CA LYS A 41 2.28 -24.40 6.30
C LYS A 41 2.53 -23.96 4.86
N ILE A 42 1.63 -23.16 4.28
CA ILE A 42 1.83 -22.62 2.91
C ILE A 42 3.06 -21.72 2.88
N TYR A 43 3.21 -20.82 3.87
CA TYR A 43 4.35 -19.92 4.00
C TYR A 43 5.67 -20.69 4.04
N ASP A 44 5.78 -21.71 4.89
CA ASP A 44 6.98 -22.54 5.01
C ASP A 44 7.31 -23.26 3.70
N MET A 45 6.29 -23.73 2.99
CA MET A 45 6.48 -24.35 1.67
C MET A 45 7.02 -23.36 0.64
N ILE A 46 6.53 -22.12 0.63
CA ILE A 46 7.00 -21.07 -0.27
C ILE A 46 8.46 -20.72 0.05
N LEU A 47 8.78 -20.47 1.33
CA LEU A 47 10.14 -20.14 1.76
C LEU A 47 11.14 -21.25 1.41
N ASN A 48 10.76 -22.51 1.62
CA ASN A 48 11.62 -23.64 1.31
C ASN A 48 11.85 -23.80 -0.21
N SER A 49 10.90 -23.39 -1.04
CA SER A 49 11.06 -23.39 -2.49
C SER A 49 11.98 -22.29 -3.02
N GLN A 50 12.11 -21.19 -2.27
CA GLN A 50 12.99 -20.08 -2.59
C GLN A 50 14.45 -20.30 -2.17
N LYS A 51 14.74 -21.39 -1.42
CA LYS A 51 16.08 -21.75 -0.95
C LYS A 51 16.97 -22.43 -2.02
N GLY A 52 16.83 -22.06 -3.29
CA GLY A 52 17.73 -22.48 -4.38
C GLY A 52 19.07 -21.74 -4.35
N ASN A 53 19.96 -22.05 -5.29
CA ASN A 53 21.23 -21.34 -5.47
C ASN A 53 20.98 -19.83 -5.60
N GLN A 54 21.37 -19.09 -4.58
CA GLN A 54 21.08 -17.65 -4.47
C GLN A 54 22.17 -16.78 -5.14
N TYR A 55 23.14 -17.39 -5.80
CA TYR A 55 24.17 -16.62 -6.54
C TYR A 55 24.08 -16.92 -8.04
N VAL A 56 24.38 -15.90 -8.81
CA VAL A 56 24.54 -15.96 -10.26
C VAL A 56 25.84 -15.21 -10.59
N THR A 57 26.65 -15.75 -11.47
CA THR A 57 27.86 -15.07 -11.91
C THR A 57 27.52 -13.86 -12.81
N ALA A 58 28.40 -12.85 -12.86
CA ALA A 58 28.23 -11.73 -13.76
C ALA A 58 28.09 -12.19 -15.23
N TYR A 59 28.84 -13.24 -15.61
CA TYR A 59 28.72 -13.83 -16.96
C TYR A 59 27.32 -14.37 -17.22
N GLU A 60 26.77 -15.18 -16.31
CA GLU A 60 25.40 -15.72 -16.44
C GLU A 60 24.36 -14.60 -16.45
N LEU A 61 24.55 -13.56 -15.63
CA LEU A 61 23.66 -12.42 -15.60
C LEU A 61 23.62 -11.67 -16.94
N LEU A 62 24.78 -11.45 -17.56
CA LEU A 62 24.89 -10.80 -18.86
C LEU A 62 24.36 -11.66 -20.02
N GLN A 63 24.40 -13.00 -19.88
CA GLN A 63 23.81 -13.92 -20.87
C GLN A 63 22.27 -13.97 -20.77
N ARG A 64 21.69 -13.57 -19.65
CA ARG A 64 20.24 -13.47 -19.53
C ARG A 64 19.73 -12.33 -20.41
N LYS A 65 18.69 -12.61 -21.19
CA LYS A 65 18.03 -11.56 -21.97
C LYS A 65 17.46 -10.51 -21.01
N GLN A 66 18.09 -9.35 -20.99
CA GLN A 66 17.63 -8.22 -20.19
C GLN A 66 16.27 -7.76 -20.71
N LYS A 67 15.28 -7.68 -19.81
CA LYS A 67 13.98 -7.10 -20.12
C LYS A 67 13.99 -5.65 -19.69
N PRO A 68 13.49 -4.72 -20.52
CA PRO A 68 13.32 -3.34 -20.06
C PRO A 68 12.38 -3.30 -18.84
N PRO A 69 12.55 -2.33 -17.93
CA PRO A 69 11.66 -2.17 -16.80
C PRO A 69 10.22 -1.98 -17.28
N VAL A 70 9.29 -2.67 -16.65
CA VAL A 70 7.85 -2.56 -16.92
C VAL A 70 7.27 -1.57 -15.92
N PHE A 71 6.51 -0.61 -16.41
CA PHE A 71 5.87 0.42 -15.60
C PHE A 71 4.37 0.18 -15.49
N TRP A 72 3.79 0.54 -14.35
CA TRP A 72 2.36 0.56 -14.14
C TRP A 72 1.76 1.83 -14.76
N GLU A 73 0.69 1.68 -15.52
CA GLU A 73 -0.14 2.83 -15.95
C GLU A 73 -0.99 3.29 -14.76
N THR A 74 -0.59 4.39 -14.13
CA THR A 74 -1.28 4.89 -12.94
C THR A 74 -2.52 5.70 -13.28
N GLY A 75 -2.54 6.32 -14.47
CA GLY A 75 -3.56 7.26 -14.91
C GLY A 75 -3.52 8.60 -14.15
N PHE A 76 -2.46 8.84 -13.37
CA PHE A 76 -2.16 10.14 -12.75
C PHE A 76 -1.00 10.79 -13.48
N LYS A 77 -1.30 11.81 -14.28
CA LYS A 77 -0.29 12.49 -15.11
C LYS A 77 0.94 12.96 -14.35
N PHE A 78 0.76 13.40 -13.10
CA PHE A 78 1.86 13.87 -12.28
C PHE A 78 2.79 12.74 -11.80
N ILE A 79 2.27 11.51 -11.62
CA ILE A 79 3.08 10.33 -11.31
C ILE A 79 3.76 9.83 -12.60
N ASP A 80 2.98 9.70 -13.68
CA ASP A 80 3.49 9.16 -14.95
C ASP A 80 4.58 10.05 -15.56
N ARG A 81 4.45 11.38 -15.44
CA ARG A 81 5.50 12.36 -15.85
C ARG A 81 6.74 12.32 -14.97
N ALA A 82 6.62 11.90 -13.72
CA ALA A 82 7.75 11.73 -12.81
C ALA A 82 8.47 10.39 -12.98
N GLY A 83 8.28 9.69 -14.10
CA GLY A 83 8.88 8.40 -14.42
C GLY A 83 8.00 7.20 -14.10
N GLY A 84 6.75 7.40 -13.65
CA GLY A 84 5.79 6.33 -13.39
C GLY A 84 6.13 5.46 -12.17
N ILE A 85 5.53 4.27 -12.11
CA ILE A 85 5.79 3.28 -11.07
C ILE A 85 6.36 2.02 -11.72
N PRO A 86 7.63 1.65 -11.47
CA PRO A 86 8.21 0.41 -12.00
C PRO A 86 7.60 -0.81 -11.27
N LYS A 87 7.42 -1.89 -12.02
CA LYS A 87 7.12 -3.20 -11.43
C LYS A 87 8.32 -3.67 -10.61
N GLY A 88 8.07 -4.21 -9.42
CA GLY A 88 9.11 -4.67 -8.52
C GLY A 88 9.69 -3.58 -7.60
N ALA A 89 9.20 -2.34 -7.68
CA ALA A 89 9.73 -1.23 -6.88
C ALA A 89 9.18 -1.22 -5.45
N PHE A 90 10.05 -0.92 -4.49
CA PHE A 90 9.67 -0.55 -3.14
C PHE A 90 9.60 0.97 -3.00
N ILE A 91 8.42 1.48 -2.62
CA ILE A 91 8.11 2.91 -2.61
C ILE A 91 7.78 3.35 -1.18
N GLN A 92 8.50 4.34 -0.68
CA GLN A 92 8.17 5.05 0.55
C GLN A 92 7.31 6.27 0.19
N PHE A 93 6.10 6.35 0.74
CA PHE A 93 5.18 7.45 0.49
C PHE A 93 4.88 8.23 1.76
N GLY A 94 5.50 9.39 1.92
CA GLY A 94 5.26 10.32 3.01
C GLY A 94 4.20 11.35 2.65
N ALA A 95 3.29 11.66 3.60
CA ALA A 95 2.33 12.72 3.37
C ALA A 95 2.05 13.53 4.65
N SER A 96 1.80 14.82 4.49
CA SER A 96 1.30 15.63 5.58
C SER A 96 -0.12 15.23 5.98
N SER A 97 -0.50 15.53 7.22
CA SER A 97 -1.87 15.28 7.67
C SER A 97 -2.87 15.92 6.72
N GLU A 98 -3.95 15.19 6.40
CA GLU A 98 -5.02 15.64 5.50
C GLU A 98 -4.57 16.06 4.08
N ALA A 99 -3.35 15.76 3.66
CA ALA A 99 -2.94 16.00 2.27
C ALA A 99 -3.67 15.09 1.27
N GLY A 100 -4.29 14.00 1.74
CA GLY A 100 -5.05 13.09 0.90
C GLY A 100 -4.33 11.78 0.58
N LYS A 101 -3.31 11.38 1.38
CA LYS A 101 -2.54 10.15 1.14
C LYS A 101 -3.41 8.93 0.88
N THR A 102 -4.29 8.59 1.82
CA THR A 102 -5.17 7.42 1.72
C THR A 102 -6.15 7.54 0.55
N THR A 103 -6.65 8.74 0.27
CA THR A 103 -7.55 8.97 -0.87
C THR A 103 -6.82 8.74 -2.20
N LEU A 104 -5.59 9.26 -2.34
CA LEU A 104 -4.76 9.03 -3.51
C LEU A 104 -4.43 7.54 -3.70
N THR A 105 -4.06 6.84 -2.63
CA THR A 105 -3.71 5.42 -2.72
C THR A 105 -4.91 4.53 -3.02
N ILE A 106 -6.10 4.83 -2.52
CA ILE A 106 -7.35 4.17 -2.92
C ILE A 106 -7.63 4.41 -4.41
N ALA A 107 -7.53 5.66 -4.87
CA ALA A 107 -7.75 6.00 -6.27
C ALA A 107 -6.76 5.26 -7.20
N LEU A 108 -5.47 5.22 -6.81
CA LEU A 108 -4.44 4.47 -7.51
C LEU A 108 -4.75 2.97 -7.54
N ALA A 109 -5.10 2.39 -6.39
CA ALA A 109 -5.48 0.99 -6.29
C ALA A 109 -6.65 0.64 -7.23
N LEU A 110 -7.71 1.47 -7.24
CA LEU A 110 -8.86 1.25 -8.10
C LEU A 110 -8.52 1.38 -9.59
N LYS A 111 -7.65 2.33 -9.97
CA LYS A 111 -7.19 2.44 -11.36
C LYS A 111 -6.43 1.19 -11.81
N LEU A 112 -5.49 0.71 -10.99
CA LEU A 112 -4.73 -0.51 -11.25
C LEU A 112 -5.64 -1.76 -11.24
N ALA A 113 -6.67 -1.77 -10.42
CA ALA A 113 -7.61 -2.89 -10.28
C ALA A 113 -8.48 -3.12 -11.54
N ASN A 114 -8.47 -2.21 -12.53
CA ASN A 114 -9.08 -2.48 -13.84
C ASN A 114 -8.41 -3.63 -14.59
N TYR A 115 -7.13 -3.89 -14.35
CA TYR A 115 -6.36 -4.86 -15.13
C TYR A 115 -5.43 -5.76 -14.30
N LYS A 116 -5.28 -5.49 -12.99
CA LYS A 116 -4.40 -6.24 -12.09
C LYS A 116 -5.04 -6.44 -10.72
N LYS A 117 -4.64 -7.49 -10.02
CA LYS A 117 -5.01 -7.69 -8.63
C LYS A 117 -4.13 -6.80 -7.74
N VAL A 118 -4.78 -6.03 -6.87
CA VAL A 118 -4.15 -5.12 -5.90
C VAL A 118 -4.58 -5.52 -4.50
N CYS A 119 -3.66 -5.47 -3.53
CA CYS A 119 -3.98 -5.67 -2.12
C CYS A 119 -3.62 -4.43 -1.30
N HIS A 120 -4.53 -4.01 -0.44
CA HIS A 120 -4.35 -2.90 0.48
C HIS A 120 -4.45 -3.40 1.92
N PHE A 121 -3.33 -3.39 2.61
CA PHE A 121 -3.26 -3.63 4.05
C PHE A 121 -3.68 -2.35 4.78
N ASN A 122 -4.88 -2.38 5.34
CA ASN A 122 -5.48 -1.24 6.04
C ASN A 122 -5.37 -1.40 7.55
N PHE A 123 -4.47 -0.65 8.16
CA PHE A 123 -4.26 -0.64 9.61
C PHE A 123 -4.71 0.65 10.31
N GLU A 124 -5.16 1.66 9.55
CA GLU A 124 -5.54 2.97 10.12
C GLU A 124 -7.05 3.15 10.26
N MET A 125 -7.83 2.69 9.29
CA MET A 125 -9.26 2.98 9.25
C MET A 125 -10.09 1.76 9.58
N ASN A 126 -11.25 1.99 10.21
CA ASN A 126 -12.26 0.94 10.29
C ASN A 126 -12.87 0.64 8.91
N GLU A 127 -13.39 -0.56 8.74
CA GLU A 127 -13.91 -1.06 7.47
C GLU A 127 -15.05 -0.20 6.90
N ASN A 128 -15.94 0.33 7.75
CA ASN A 128 -17.05 1.18 7.33
C ASN A 128 -16.56 2.49 6.70
N LEU A 129 -15.54 3.13 7.32
CA LEU A 129 -14.97 4.36 6.80
C LEU A 129 -14.21 4.09 5.48
N LEU A 130 -13.47 2.99 5.41
CA LEU A 130 -12.77 2.59 4.19
C LEU A 130 -13.77 2.30 3.07
N ALA A 131 -14.82 1.53 3.33
CA ALA A 131 -15.89 1.24 2.37
C ALA A 131 -16.57 2.53 1.86
N LYS A 132 -16.84 3.49 2.77
CA LYS A 132 -17.37 4.81 2.38
C LYS A 132 -16.42 5.54 1.42
N LYS A 133 -15.11 5.54 1.72
CA LYS A 133 -14.11 6.16 0.84
C LYS A 133 -14.02 5.47 -0.53
N ILE A 134 -14.05 4.14 -0.57
CA ILE A 134 -14.03 3.39 -1.83
C ILE A 134 -15.27 3.72 -2.67
N LYS A 135 -16.46 3.74 -2.07
CA LYS A 135 -17.72 4.08 -2.74
C LYS A 135 -17.71 5.47 -3.38
N MET A 136 -16.97 6.43 -2.82
CA MET A 136 -16.84 7.77 -3.41
C MET A 136 -16.26 7.78 -4.84
N PHE A 137 -15.52 6.74 -5.22
CA PHE A 137 -14.93 6.60 -6.56
C PHE A 137 -15.84 5.88 -7.56
N LEU A 138 -17.03 5.43 -7.15
CA LEU A 138 -17.98 4.69 -7.99
C LEU A 138 -17.31 3.54 -8.77
N PRO A 139 -16.59 2.62 -8.08
CA PRO A 139 -15.83 1.58 -8.74
C PRO A 139 -16.76 0.60 -9.48
N ASN A 140 -16.30 0.10 -10.63
CA ASN A 140 -16.99 -0.96 -11.35
C ASN A 140 -16.72 -2.35 -10.71
N GLU A 141 -17.44 -3.36 -11.17
CA GLU A 141 -17.35 -4.71 -10.63
C GLU A 141 -15.93 -5.31 -10.76
N THR A 142 -15.24 -5.09 -11.88
CA THR A 142 -13.86 -5.56 -12.10
C THR A 142 -12.92 -4.97 -11.07
N GLN A 143 -13.02 -3.67 -10.81
CA GLN A 143 -12.22 -2.99 -9.79
C GLN A 143 -12.49 -3.55 -8.40
N LEU A 144 -13.76 -3.76 -8.04
CA LEU A 144 -14.14 -4.32 -6.74
C LEU A 144 -13.63 -5.74 -6.54
N ASN A 145 -13.66 -6.58 -7.57
CA ASN A 145 -13.18 -7.96 -7.50
C ASN A 145 -11.64 -8.07 -7.45
N ASN A 146 -10.94 -7.13 -8.08
CA ASN A 146 -9.47 -7.12 -8.11
C ASN A 146 -8.83 -6.33 -6.96
N TYR A 147 -9.57 -5.44 -6.29
CA TYR A 147 -9.08 -4.66 -5.17
C TYR A 147 -9.39 -5.38 -3.85
N ARG A 148 -8.37 -6.01 -3.28
CA ARG A 148 -8.46 -6.76 -2.02
C ARG A 148 -8.10 -5.86 -0.85
N ILE A 149 -8.84 -6.00 0.24
CA ILE A 149 -8.55 -5.33 1.52
C ILE A 149 -8.15 -6.41 2.53
N ASP A 150 -7.03 -6.19 3.20
CA ASP A 150 -6.56 -7.03 4.29
C ASP A 150 -6.35 -6.19 5.56
N SER A 151 -6.89 -6.64 6.69
CA SER A 151 -6.84 -5.95 7.98
C SER A 151 -6.52 -6.93 9.13
N VAL A 152 -5.95 -8.09 8.80
CA VAL A 152 -5.90 -9.23 9.73
C VAL A 152 -4.90 -9.05 10.86
N SER A 153 -3.65 -8.68 10.54
CA SER A 153 -2.61 -8.51 11.56
C SER A 153 -1.64 -7.42 11.14
N ASN A 154 -1.21 -6.64 12.12
CA ASN A 154 -0.18 -5.63 11.93
C ASN A 154 1.19 -6.05 12.48
N ASP A 155 1.40 -7.32 12.81
CA ASP A 155 2.71 -7.88 13.09
C ASP A 155 3.50 -8.06 11.79
N LEU A 156 4.80 -7.74 11.79
CA LEU A 156 5.63 -7.79 10.57
C LEU A 156 5.72 -9.20 9.98
N GLU A 157 5.85 -10.22 10.80
CA GLU A 157 5.96 -11.61 10.31
C GLU A 157 4.62 -12.08 9.71
N ASP A 158 3.51 -11.71 10.33
CA ASP A 158 2.19 -11.99 9.77
C ASP A 158 1.96 -11.23 8.47
N LEU A 159 2.34 -9.95 8.42
CA LEU A 159 2.24 -9.13 7.20
C LEU A 159 3.03 -9.75 6.04
N LYS A 160 4.27 -10.18 6.29
CA LYS A 160 5.11 -10.87 5.27
C LYS A 160 4.44 -12.14 4.78
N ARG A 161 3.85 -12.92 5.68
CA ARG A 161 3.12 -14.14 5.35
C ARG A 161 1.92 -13.85 4.45
N GLU A 162 1.10 -12.87 4.80
CA GLU A 162 -0.06 -12.50 4.01
C GLU A 162 0.33 -11.94 2.63
N ILE A 163 1.38 -11.11 2.54
CA ILE A 163 1.91 -10.65 1.25
C ILE A 163 2.26 -11.84 0.35
N LEU A 164 3.02 -12.83 0.85
CA LEU A 164 3.40 -13.99 0.07
C LEU A 164 2.19 -14.86 -0.35
N LEU A 165 1.18 -14.99 0.49
CA LEU A 165 -0.07 -15.67 0.15
C LEU A 165 -0.83 -14.94 -0.97
N HIS A 166 -0.90 -13.61 -0.90
CA HIS A 166 -1.51 -12.80 -1.95
C HIS A 166 -0.73 -12.85 -3.28
N ILE A 167 0.62 -12.90 -3.22
CA ILE A 167 1.46 -13.09 -4.41
C ILE A 167 1.13 -14.42 -5.11
N GLN A 168 0.96 -15.50 -4.34
CA GLN A 168 0.53 -16.80 -4.88
C GLN A 168 -0.87 -16.76 -5.52
N ASP A 169 -1.70 -15.79 -5.16
CA ASP A 169 -3.01 -15.53 -5.76
C ASP A 169 -2.94 -14.56 -6.96
N GLY A 170 -1.73 -14.17 -7.37
CA GLY A 170 -1.47 -13.30 -8.50
C GLY A 170 -1.64 -11.80 -8.19
N VAL A 171 -1.51 -11.40 -6.93
CA VAL A 171 -1.40 -9.97 -6.56
C VAL A 171 0.02 -9.50 -6.88
N GLU A 172 0.13 -8.41 -7.64
CA GLU A 172 1.40 -7.83 -8.08
C GLU A 172 1.66 -6.45 -7.47
N PHE A 173 0.63 -5.81 -6.88
CA PHE A 173 0.73 -4.46 -6.33
C PHE A 173 0.12 -4.39 -4.93
N PHE A 174 0.88 -3.84 -3.99
CA PHE A 174 0.51 -3.76 -2.58
C PHE A 174 0.56 -2.32 -2.07
N ILE A 175 -0.39 -1.97 -1.22
CA ILE A 175 -0.40 -0.73 -0.46
C ILE A 175 -0.48 -1.09 1.02
N ILE A 176 0.36 -0.47 1.85
CA ILE A 176 0.38 -0.69 3.30
C ILE A 176 0.12 0.64 4.00
N ASP A 177 -1.05 0.81 4.58
CA ASP A 177 -1.49 2.04 5.28
C ASP A 177 -1.73 1.76 6.77
N SER A 178 -0.79 2.05 7.65
CA SER A 178 0.50 2.72 7.46
C SER A 178 1.60 2.04 8.28
N ARG A 179 2.87 2.34 7.97
CA ARG A 179 4.05 1.84 8.66
C ARG A 179 3.97 1.98 10.19
N MET A 180 3.46 3.11 10.68
CA MET A 180 3.37 3.41 12.10
C MET A 180 2.55 2.40 12.91
N LYS A 181 1.71 1.63 12.25
CA LYS A 181 0.87 0.60 12.87
C LYS A 181 1.52 -0.77 12.87
N ILE A 182 2.58 -0.98 12.07
CA ILE A 182 3.27 -2.27 11.99
C ILE A 182 4.09 -2.49 13.25
N LYS A 183 3.89 -3.65 13.87
CA LYS A 183 4.67 -4.12 15.01
C LYS A 183 5.87 -4.90 14.50
N ALA A 184 7.07 -4.52 14.93
CA ALA A 184 8.32 -5.21 14.60
C ALA A 184 9.20 -5.26 15.84
N GLN A 185 10.16 -6.20 15.84
CA GLN A 185 11.21 -6.29 16.85
C GLN A 185 12.18 -5.12 16.71
N GLY A 186 12.78 -4.69 17.79
CA GLY A 186 13.79 -3.62 17.84
C GLY A 186 13.67 -2.79 19.12
N ASN A 187 14.79 -2.22 19.54
CA ASN A 187 14.90 -1.46 20.79
C ASN A 187 14.48 0.01 20.61
N SER A 188 14.57 0.53 19.38
CA SER A 188 14.20 1.88 19.04
C SER A 188 13.17 1.93 17.90
N ARG A 189 12.50 3.08 17.74
CA ARG A 189 11.58 3.29 16.62
C ARG A 189 12.31 3.29 15.27
N ALA A 190 13.54 3.79 15.24
CA ALA A 190 14.37 3.80 14.05
C ALA A 190 14.74 2.37 13.62
N GLU A 191 15.19 1.51 14.56
CA GLU A 191 15.46 0.10 14.27
C GLU A 191 14.24 -0.64 13.74
N LYS A 192 13.06 -0.46 14.35
CA LYS A 192 11.82 -1.06 13.87
C LYS A 192 11.48 -0.60 12.45
N ALA A 193 11.65 0.69 12.20
CA ALA A 193 11.38 1.28 10.89
C ALA A 193 12.33 0.75 9.81
N SER A 194 13.63 0.63 10.13
CA SER A 194 14.62 0.06 9.23
C SER A 194 14.36 -1.42 8.96
N LEU A 195 14.04 -2.21 9.99
CA LEU A 195 13.68 -3.63 9.81
C LEU A 195 12.47 -3.80 8.88
N ILE A 196 11.39 -3.03 9.09
CA ILE A 196 10.20 -3.06 8.23
C ILE A 196 10.57 -2.71 6.79
N SER A 197 11.35 -1.64 6.59
CA SER A 197 11.76 -1.16 5.27
C SER A 197 12.57 -2.21 4.52
N ASN A 198 13.61 -2.76 5.17
CA ASN A 198 14.48 -3.78 4.59
C ASN A 198 13.73 -5.06 4.21
N GLU A 199 12.84 -5.55 5.08
CA GLU A 199 12.07 -6.76 4.80
C GLU A 199 11.10 -6.58 3.64
N LEU A 200 10.41 -5.44 3.55
CA LEU A 200 9.49 -5.15 2.45
C LEU A 200 10.24 -4.92 1.13
N ALA A 201 11.37 -4.20 1.14
CA ALA A 201 12.21 -4.04 -0.04
C ALA A 201 12.70 -5.39 -0.58
N ARG A 202 13.11 -6.30 0.32
CA ARG A 202 13.53 -7.65 -0.03
C ARG A 202 12.40 -8.46 -0.70
N ILE A 203 11.17 -8.33 -0.19
CA ILE A 203 10.01 -9.00 -0.81
C ILE A 203 9.81 -8.49 -2.24
N CYS A 204 9.89 -7.16 -2.48
CA CYS A 204 9.79 -6.58 -3.81
C CYS A 204 10.82 -7.16 -4.77
N GLN A 205 12.09 -7.20 -4.35
CA GLN A 205 13.21 -7.69 -5.17
C GLN A 205 13.09 -9.17 -5.52
N ILE A 206 12.70 -10.02 -4.55
CA ILE A 206 12.64 -11.48 -4.76
C ILE A 206 11.44 -11.87 -5.61
N ASN A 207 10.30 -11.19 -5.43
CA ASN A 207 9.02 -11.60 -6.01
C ASN A 207 8.57 -10.72 -7.18
N GLU A 208 9.36 -9.70 -7.56
CA GLU A 208 9.02 -8.73 -8.62
C GLU A 208 7.65 -8.06 -8.41
N VAL A 209 7.27 -7.78 -7.15
CA VAL A 209 6.02 -7.11 -6.79
C VAL A 209 6.30 -5.68 -6.33
N THR A 210 5.35 -4.79 -6.57
CA THR A 210 5.45 -3.40 -6.14
C THR A 210 4.76 -3.20 -4.80
N ILE A 211 5.43 -2.53 -3.85
CA ILE A 211 4.88 -2.19 -2.55
C ILE A 211 4.98 -0.69 -2.32
N ILE A 212 3.85 -0.03 -2.02
CA ILE A 212 3.82 1.33 -1.48
C ILE A 212 3.62 1.25 0.02
N LEU A 213 4.61 1.69 0.78
CA LEU A 213 4.54 1.82 2.24
C LEU A 213 4.24 3.27 2.60
N ILE A 214 3.07 3.51 3.19
CA ILE A 214 2.64 4.84 3.61
C ILE A 214 3.29 5.20 4.94
N ASN A 215 3.87 6.41 4.99
CA ASN A 215 4.53 6.99 6.15
C ASN A 215 3.88 8.30 6.57
N GLN A 216 4.06 8.65 7.84
CA GLN A 216 3.78 9.99 8.32
C GLN A 216 5.02 10.86 8.20
N LEU A 217 4.84 12.12 7.87
CA LEU A 217 5.89 13.12 7.91
C LEU A 217 6.18 13.57 9.34
N SER A 218 7.40 14.04 9.57
CA SER A 218 7.77 14.70 10.83
C SER A 218 6.94 15.98 11.03
N GLU A 219 6.80 16.43 12.28
CA GLU A 219 6.17 17.71 12.58
C GLU A 219 6.91 18.88 11.95
N GLU A 220 8.23 18.78 11.86
CA GLU A 220 9.08 19.78 11.21
C GLU A 220 8.77 19.89 9.72
N SER A 221 8.57 18.77 9.03
CA SER A 221 8.14 18.75 7.62
C SER A 221 6.82 19.47 7.41
N GLN A 222 5.89 19.35 8.36
CA GLN A 222 4.60 20.03 8.28
C GLN A 222 4.74 21.55 8.48
N LYS A 223 5.70 21.98 9.31
CA LYS A 223 5.95 23.42 9.59
C LYS A 223 6.80 24.10 8.51
N THR A 224 7.80 23.41 8.00
CA THR A 224 8.77 23.98 7.05
C THR A 224 8.38 23.75 5.59
N GLY A 225 7.50 22.79 5.31
CA GLY A 225 7.19 22.34 3.94
C GLY A 225 8.34 21.59 3.28
N LEU A 226 9.39 21.25 4.04
CA LEU A 226 10.50 20.44 3.57
C LEU A 226 10.22 18.96 3.89
N PRO A 227 10.33 18.06 2.91
CA PRO A 227 9.99 16.66 3.12
C PRO A 227 11.01 15.97 4.02
N ASN A 228 10.54 15.42 5.12
CA ASN A 228 11.33 14.57 6.02
C ASN A 228 10.43 13.48 6.63
N LEU A 229 10.79 12.22 6.46
CA LEU A 229 10.05 11.12 7.06
C LEU A 229 10.24 11.11 8.57
N LYS A 230 9.16 10.85 9.31
CA LYS A 230 9.21 10.71 10.75
C LYS A 230 10.04 9.47 11.11
N GLU A 231 11.00 9.66 12.01
CA GLU A 231 11.77 8.62 12.72
C GLU A 231 12.97 7.98 12.03
N SER A 232 13.31 8.20 10.75
CA SER A 232 14.65 7.90 10.25
C SER A 232 14.96 8.40 8.84
N GLY A 233 16.17 8.91 8.64
CA GLY A 233 16.74 9.15 7.32
C GLY A 233 17.08 7.85 6.56
N ASP A 234 17.32 6.76 7.28
CA ASP A 234 17.81 5.49 6.72
C ASP A 234 16.77 4.79 5.83
N GLN A 235 15.47 4.95 6.09
CA GLN A 235 14.40 4.39 5.27
C GLN A 235 14.43 4.86 3.81
N ILE A 236 14.95 6.06 3.55
CA ILE A 236 15.09 6.60 2.18
C ILE A 236 16.09 5.77 1.37
N TYR A 237 17.10 5.18 2.03
CA TYR A 237 18.13 4.39 1.35
C TYR A 237 17.61 3.05 0.85
N ASP A 238 16.71 2.39 1.59
CA ASP A 238 16.17 1.08 1.23
C ASP A 238 15.16 1.15 0.08
N ALA A 239 14.47 2.29 -0.06
CA ALA A 239 13.46 2.47 -1.10
C ALA A 239 14.07 2.67 -2.49
N ASP A 240 13.39 2.15 -3.50
CA ASP A 240 13.70 2.45 -4.90
C ASP A 240 13.16 3.82 -5.29
N MET A 241 12.01 4.19 -4.74
CA MET A 241 11.40 5.50 -4.94
C MET A 241 10.92 6.08 -3.61
N VAL A 242 11.00 7.40 -3.49
CA VAL A 242 10.49 8.14 -2.33
C VAL A 242 9.61 9.27 -2.81
N TRP A 243 8.36 9.27 -2.35
CA TRP A 243 7.36 10.27 -2.70
C TRP A 243 6.91 11.06 -1.49
N PHE A 244 6.58 12.32 -1.73
CA PHE A 244 5.92 13.16 -0.73
C PHE A 244 4.69 13.84 -1.32
N LEU A 245 3.64 13.94 -0.50
CA LEU A 245 2.45 14.71 -0.79
C LEU A 245 2.22 15.73 0.33
N LEU A 246 2.33 17.00 0.00
CA LEU A 246 2.27 18.10 0.94
C LEU A 246 1.11 19.04 0.62
N LYS A 247 0.63 19.76 1.63
CA LYS A 247 -0.16 20.98 1.43
C LYS A 247 0.83 22.14 1.19
N PRO A 248 0.77 22.86 0.07
CA PRO A 248 1.63 24.02 -0.15
C PRO A 248 1.38 25.09 0.91
N ILE A 249 2.45 25.75 1.33
CA ILE A 249 2.36 26.89 2.26
C ILE A 249 1.95 28.12 1.45
N ALA A 250 0.76 28.69 1.76
CA ALA A 250 0.25 29.88 1.09
C ALA A 250 1.02 31.14 1.50
N LYS A 251 1.43 31.22 2.77
CA LYS A 251 2.15 32.37 3.31
C LYS A 251 3.21 31.92 4.30
N LYS A 252 4.44 32.40 4.14
CA LYS A 252 5.49 32.14 5.14
C LYS A 252 5.14 32.80 6.45
N PRO A 253 5.11 32.09 7.58
CA PRO A 253 4.79 32.68 8.87
C PRO A 253 5.84 33.74 9.24
N LYS A 254 5.39 34.89 9.75
CA LYS A 254 6.25 35.88 10.37
C LYS A 254 6.13 35.72 11.88
N GLY A 255 7.23 35.40 12.55
CA GLY A 255 7.39 35.42 14.01
C GLY A 255 6.19 34.93 14.82
N GLY A 256 6.01 33.64 14.98
CA GLY A 256 4.99 33.05 15.87
C GLY A 256 3.58 32.90 15.28
N GLU A 257 3.35 33.31 14.03
CA GLU A 257 2.07 33.08 13.33
C GLU A 257 1.90 31.60 12.94
N MET A 258 0.68 31.14 12.88
CA MET A 258 0.38 29.79 12.36
C MET A 258 0.65 29.74 10.86
N VAL A 259 1.12 28.57 10.39
CA VAL A 259 1.34 28.31 8.96
C VAL A 259 -0.02 28.24 8.25
N GLU A 260 -0.19 29.09 7.24
CA GLU A 260 -1.35 29.08 6.38
C GLU A 260 -1.07 28.21 5.14
N PHE A 261 -1.91 27.21 4.89
CA PHE A 261 -1.77 26.29 3.76
C PHE A 261 -2.73 26.64 2.62
N ASP A 262 -2.24 26.52 1.39
CA ASP A 262 -3.12 26.55 0.22
C ASP A 262 -3.82 25.18 0.08
N ASN A 263 -5.14 25.19 0.28
CA ASN A 263 -5.95 23.97 0.17
C ASN A 263 -6.40 23.65 -1.26
N SER A 264 -6.15 24.52 -2.22
CA SER A 264 -6.54 24.33 -3.63
C SER A 264 -5.59 23.41 -4.38
N TYR A 265 -4.36 23.27 -3.90
CA TYR A 265 -3.32 22.49 -4.52
C TYR A 265 -2.75 21.44 -3.58
N ARG A 266 -2.06 20.46 -4.17
CA ARG A 266 -1.17 19.52 -3.49
C ARG A 266 0.19 19.55 -4.17
N ARG A 267 1.24 19.57 -3.37
CA ARG A 267 2.62 19.47 -3.87
C ARG A 267 3.02 18.01 -3.85
N PHE A 268 3.20 17.44 -5.03
CA PHE A 268 3.79 16.13 -5.20
C PHE A 268 5.29 16.26 -5.44
N ILE A 269 6.08 15.51 -4.69
CA ILE A 269 7.54 15.49 -4.82
C ILE A 269 7.98 14.04 -4.99
N MET A 270 8.58 13.73 -6.11
CA MET A 270 9.41 12.55 -6.32
C MET A 270 10.81 12.91 -5.80
N PHE A 271 11.11 12.47 -4.58
CA PHE A 271 12.38 12.82 -3.91
C PHE A 271 13.52 11.89 -4.32
N LYS A 272 13.21 10.65 -4.66
CA LYS A 272 14.15 9.63 -5.12
C LYS A 272 13.49 8.77 -6.17
N ASN A 273 14.24 8.48 -7.25
CA ASN A 273 13.86 7.52 -8.26
C ASN A 273 15.13 6.80 -8.76
N ARG A 274 15.29 5.51 -8.45
CA ARG A 274 16.43 4.69 -8.91
C ARG A 274 16.36 4.32 -10.39
N TYR A 275 15.20 4.52 -11.02
CA TYR A 275 14.95 4.17 -12.42
C TYR A 275 15.07 5.37 -13.34
N ASP A 276 15.47 6.53 -12.81
CA ASP A 276 15.72 7.74 -13.60
C ASP A 276 17.11 7.66 -14.23
N GLU A 277 17.15 7.65 -15.56
CA GLU A 277 18.40 7.52 -16.33
C GLU A 277 19.32 8.73 -16.10
N ASP A 278 18.77 9.90 -15.86
CA ASP A 278 19.53 11.14 -15.64
C ASP A 278 20.09 11.25 -14.21
N GLY A 279 19.72 10.32 -13.31
CA GLY A 279 20.18 10.31 -11.91
C GLY A 279 19.74 11.51 -11.07
N SER A 280 18.93 12.41 -11.61
CA SER A 280 18.43 13.60 -10.92
C SER A 280 17.40 13.20 -9.85
N GLY A 281 16.59 12.18 -10.13
CA GLY A 281 15.64 11.57 -9.21
C GLY A 281 14.60 12.50 -8.59
N HIS A 282 14.74 13.81 -8.84
CA HIS A 282 13.93 14.83 -8.20
C HIS A 282 12.94 15.46 -9.18
N TYR A 283 11.65 15.28 -8.87
CA TYR A 283 10.58 15.93 -9.60
C TYR A 283 9.60 16.57 -8.59
N THR A 284 9.26 17.82 -8.81
CA THR A 284 8.30 18.54 -7.97
C THR A 284 7.25 19.23 -8.83
N THR A 285 6.00 19.04 -8.49
CA THR A 285 4.88 19.71 -9.16
C THR A 285 3.77 20.02 -8.17
N ASP A 286 3.13 21.17 -8.36
CA ASP A 286 1.88 21.49 -7.69
C ASP A 286 0.73 21.08 -8.60
N VAL A 287 -0.14 20.23 -8.08
CA VAL A 287 -1.30 19.70 -8.81
C VAL A 287 -2.58 20.18 -8.15
N PRO A 288 -3.62 20.51 -8.92
CA PRO A 288 -4.94 20.80 -8.37
C PRO A 288 -5.38 19.69 -7.41
N LYS A 289 -5.99 20.05 -6.30
CA LYS A 289 -6.45 19.09 -5.28
C LYS A 289 -7.34 18.01 -5.87
N GLU A 290 -8.20 18.38 -6.80
CA GLU A 290 -9.14 17.49 -7.51
C GLU A 290 -8.45 16.45 -8.39
N GLU A 291 -7.23 16.68 -8.86
CA GLU A 291 -6.44 15.68 -9.59
C GLU A 291 -5.83 14.62 -8.67
N VAL A 292 -5.50 15.00 -7.44
CA VAL A 292 -4.94 14.10 -6.42
C VAL A 292 -6.04 13.38 -5.65
N ILE A 293 -7.11 14.12 -5.36
CA ILE A 293 -8.29 13.68 -4.63
C ILE A 293 -9.48 13.92 -5.55
N PRO A 294 -9.75 13.04 -6.52
CA PRO A 294 -10.84 13.22 -7.43
C PRO A 294 -12.13 13.50 -6.64
N GLN A 295 -12.76 14.60 -6.89
CA GLN A 295 -14.11 14.85 -6.40
C GLN A 295 -14.98 13.83 -7.11
N SER A 296 -15.37 12.74 -6.45
CA SER A 296 -16.63 12.12 -6.74
C SER A 296 -17.63 13.26 -6.64
N GLN A 297 -18.52 13.40 -7.59
CA GLN A 297 -19.62 14.36 -7.52
C GLN A 297 -20.19 14.25 -6.11
N PHE A 298 -19.83 15.18 -5.22
CA PHE A 298 -20.45 15.33 -3.93
C PHE A 298 -21.84 15.85 -4.21
N THR A 299 -22.76 14.94 -4.44
CA THR A 299 -24.16 15.18 -4.17
C THR A 299 -24.18 15.55 -2.69
N THR A 300 -24.49 16.78 -2.42
CA THR A 300 -24.57 17.33 -1.07
C THR A 300 -25.37 16.36 -0.21
N ALA A 301 -24.95 16.16 1.02
CA ALA A 301 -25.49 15.20 1.99
C ALA A 301 -26.99 15.40 2.33
N LYS A 302 -27.73 16.12 1.52
CA LYS A 302 -29.18 16.38 1.63
C LYS A 302 -30.08 15.40 0.88
N GLU A 303 -29.53 14.48 0.07
CA GLU A 303 -30.36 13.60 -0.78
C GLU A 303 -30.25 12.10 -0.46
N ILE A 304 -29.68 11.72 0.68
CA ILE A 304 -29.73 10.33 1.13
C ILE A 304 -30.52 10.28 2.44
N GLU A 305 -31.81 10.53 2.38
CA GLU A 305 -32.74 9.93 3.33
C GLU A 305 -32.89 8.44 2.94
N PRO A 306 -32.62 7.49 3.84
CA PRO A 306 -32.93 6.10 3.57
C PRO A 306 -34.47 5.98 3.51
N GLN A 307 -35.01 5.66 2.35
CA GLN A 307 -36.35 5.11 2.27
C GLN A 307 -36.32 3.76 3.00
N VAL A 308 -36.78 3.78 4.23
CA VAL A 308 -37.07 2.57 4.98
C VAL A 308 -38.49 2.16 4.54
N ASP A 309 -38.55 1.26 3.56
CA ASP A 309 -39.79 0.51 3.30
C ASP A 309 -40.00 -0.42 4.50
N MET A 310 -40.86 0.01 5.42
CA MET A 310 -41.39 -0.88 6.45
C MET A 310 -42.46 -1.77 5.79
N PRO A 311 -42.34 -3.10 5.91
CA PRO A 311 -43.45 -3.97 5.49
C PRO A 311 -44.65 -3.68 6.37
N GLN A 312 -45.77 -3.36 5.76
CA GLN A 312 -47.07 -3.29 6.44
C GLN A 312 -47.47 -4.71 6.87
N ILE A 313 -47.74 -4.85 8.16
CA ILE A 313 -48.32 -6.05 8.79
C ILE A 313 -49.74 -6.22 8.32
#